data_0e06df6d795683c563c32ca2f3f65cdc
#
_entry.id   0e06df6d795683c563c32ca2f3f65cdc
#
_cell.length_a   1.000
_cell.length_b   1.000
_cell.length_c   1.000
_cell.angle_alpha   90.00
_cell.angle_beta   90.00
_cell.angle_gamma   90.00
#
_symmetry.space_group_name_H-M   'P 1'
#
loop_
_entity.id
_entity.type
_entity.pdbx_description
1 polymer ?
#
loop_
_entity_poly.entity_id
_entity_poly.type
_entity_poly.pdbx_seq_one_letter_code
_entity_poly.pdbx_strand_id
1 'polypeptide(L)'
;QLKNHSNSNATLPQLGPFHPYIPNCDLVLCTDMDTEPCDFIVSSPDKLCFIHVKCGKSFSSPKSSAGAIAEVGSQAIKNLTYLISHSDANTPGNYSIWDKAWPSHKAKHKLESRFRLAFNEIGKIPNKENKLKEKTWELISNRRKSPLCNKEIWIVMGNSFSKKHFIEEMSKDTDQQSETIQAFQLIEDWLSSADEMGVDIKIFTS
;
A
#
# COMPACT_ATOMS: atom_id res chain seq x y z
N GLN A 1 7.61 10.05 -1.40
CA GLN A 1 7.35 10.92 -0.25
C GLN A 1 7.24 10.13 1.06
N LEU A 2 6.54 8.99 1.11
CA LEU A 2 6.47 8.13 2.32
C LEU A 2 7.87 7.64 2.80
N LYS A 3 8.87 7.63 1.92
CA LYS A 3 10.24 7.17 2.20
C LYS A 3 11.18 8.25 2.77
N ASN A 4 10.86 9.54 2.60
CA ASN A 4 11.82 10.63 2.84
C ASN A 4 11.62 11.42 4.14
N HIS A 5 10.64 11.07 4.98
CA HIS A 5 10.42 11.76 6.25
C HIS A 5 11.38 11.26 7.34
N SER A 6 12.62 11.71 7.27
CA SER A 6 13.62 11.48 8.34
C SER A 6 13.75 12.65 9.33
N ASN A 7 13.01 13.75 9.11
CA ASN A 7 13.08 14.93 9.99
C ASN A 7 12.05 14.85 11.10
N SER A 8 12.50 14.96 12.32
CA SER A 8 11.73 14.96 13.57
C SER A 8 10.66 16.06 13.70
N ASN A 9 10.60 16.99 12.76
CA ASN A 9 9.66 18.12 12.75
C ASN A 9 8.59 18.02 11.65
N ALA A 10 8.43 16.85 11.01
CA ALA A 10 7.42 16.68 9.99
C ALA A 10 6.02 16.61 10.62
N THR A 11 5.12 17.49 10.20
CA THR A 11 3.72 17.49 10.59
C THR A 11 2.90 16.51 9.73
N LEU A 12 1.80 15.97 10.26
CA LEU A 12 0.87 15.06 9.57
C LEU A 12 0.45 15.50 8.16
N PRO A 13 0.28 16.80 7.83
CA PRO A 13 -0.01 17.27 6.47
C PRO A 13 1.02 16.89 5.43
N GLN A 14 2.18 16.39 5.83
CA GLN A 14 3.28 16.02 4.94
C GLN A 14 3.20 14.58 4.39
N LEU A 15 2.10 13.86 4.59
CA LEU A 15 1.84 12.58 3.90
C LEU A 15 1.65 12.75 2.38
N GLY A 16 1.77 14.00 1.88
CA GLY A 16 1.70 14.30 0.46
C GLY A 16 0.31 14.09 -0.13
N PRO A 17 0.22 13.68 -1.43
CA PRO A 17 -1.06 13.56 -2.13
C PRO A 17 -2.02 12.53 -1.53
N PHE A 18 -1.54 11.65 -0.66
CA PHE A 18 -2.39 10.62 -0.02
C PHE A 18 -3.13 11.13 1.22
N HIS A 19 -2.75 12.30 1.78
CA HIS A 19 -3.38 12.85 2.96
C HIS A 19 -4.91 13.00 2.87
N PRO A 20 -5.50 13.47 1.74
CA PRO A 20 -6.95 13.60 1.62
C PRO A 20 -7.72 12.27 1.73
N TYR A 21 -7.05 11.15 1.42
CA TYR A 21 -7.66 9.81 1.43
C TYR A 21 -7.64 9.14 2.80
N ILE A 22 -6.77 9.61 3.70
CA ILE A 22 -6.64 9.09 5.05
C ILE A 22 -6.32 10.22 6.04
N PRO A 23 -7.28 11.13 6.29
CA PRO A 23 -7.14 12.14 7.33
C PRO A 23 -7.00 11.43 8.69
N ASN A 24 -6.37 12.08 9.66
CA ASN A 24 -6.13 11.52 10.99
C ASN A 24 -5.32 10.20 11.00
N CYS A 25 -4.44 10.03 10.01
CA CYS A 25 -3.53 8.89 9.97
C CYS A 25 -2.69 8.82 11.25
N ASP A 26 -2.71 7.68 11.92
CA ASP A 26 -1.97 7.42 13.17
C ASP A 26 -0.90 6.33 13.04
N LEU A 27 -0.91 5.61 11.90
CA LEU A 27 0.08 4.60 11.58
C LEU A 27 0.54 4.73 10.13
N VAL A 28 1.85 4.74 9.92
CA VAL A 28 2.51 4.52 8.63
C VAL A 28 3.70 3.59 8.87
N LEU A 29 3.57 2.35 8.44
CA LEU A 29 4.58 1.30 8.57
C LEU A 29 5.05 0.86 7.18
N CYS A 30 6.36 0.83 6.96
CA CYS A 30 6.98 0.22 5.79
C CYS A 30 7.18 -1.27 6.04
N THR A 31 6.47 -2.11 5.28
CA THR A 31 6.57 -3.57 5.37
C THR A 31 7.32 -4.19 4.19
N ASP A 32 7.85 -3.36 3.27
CA ASP A 32 8.62 -3.76 2.09
C ASP A 32 9.75 -4.74 2.46
N MET A 33 9.88 -5.84 1.73
CA MET A 33 10.85 -6.94 1.78
C MET A 33 10.33 -8.24 2.40
N ASP A 34 10.88 -9.35 1.90
CA ASP A 34 10.55 -10.73 2.25
C ASP A 34 9.09 -11.10 1.89
N THR A 35 8.44 -11.94 2.67
CA THR A 35 7.04 -12.32 2.50
C THR A 35 6.10 -11.24 3.05
N GLU A 36 6.13 -10.08 2.43
CA GLU A 36 5.35 -8.92 2.83
C GLU A 36 3.86 -9.03 2.50
N PRO A 37 2.96 -8.53 3.36
CA PRO A 37 1.55 -8.39 3.03
C PRO A 37 1.29 -7.26 2.02
N CYS A 38 2.15 -6.23 2.01
CA CYS A 38 2.13 -5.05 1.15
C CYS A 38 3.43 -4.26 1.33
N ASP A 39 3.66 -3.20 0.57
CA ASP A 39 4.83 -2.31 0.76
C ASP A 39 4.67 -1.41 1.98
N PHE A 40 3.44 -0.91 2.22
CA PHE A 40 3.14 -0.06 3.38
C PHE A 40 1.78 -0.41 3.97
N ILE A 41 1.71 -0.39 5.30
CA ILE A 41 0.45 -0.37 6.05
C ILE A 41 0.24 1.06 6.53
N VAL A 42 -0.92 1.63 6.20
CA VAL A 42 -1.33 2.96 6.62
C VAL A 42 -2.70 2.87 7.27
N SER A 43 -2.92 3.61 8.34
CA SER A 43 -4.14 3.44 9.10
C SER A 43 -4.56 4.70 9.84
N SER A 44 -5.87 4.84 10.07
CA SER A 44 -6.55 5.81 10.94
C SER A 44 -7.57 5.06 11.81
N PRO A 45 -8.24 5.70 12.76
CA PRO A 45 -9.25 5.03 13.58
C PRO A 45 -10.37 4.33 12.80
N ASP A 46 -10.72 4.86 11.64
CA ASP A 46 -11.82 4.41 10.77
C ASP A 46 -11.37 3.70 9.50
N LYS A 47 -10.04 3.57 9.28
CA LYS A 47 -9.51 3.02 8.03
C LYS A 47 -8.23 2.21 8.23
N LEU A 48 -8.11 1.09 7.51
CA LEU A 48 -6.90 0.30 7.39
C LEU A 48 -6.58 0.09 5.90
N CYS A 49 -5.43 0.57 5.45
CA CYS A 49 -5.01 0.51 4.07
C CYS A 49 -3.74 -0.32 3.90
N PHE A 50 -3.77 -1.27 2.96
CA PHE A 50 -2.58 -1.95 2.46
C PHE A 50 -2.20 -1.32 1.12
N ILE A 51 -0.97 -0.80 1.04
CA ILE A 51 -0.48 -0.08 -0.15
C ILE A 51 0.55 -0.94 -0.86
N HIS A 52 0.29 -1.23 -2.13
CA HIS A 52 1.20 -1.88 -3.05
C HIS A 52 1.72 -0.86 -4.06
N VAL A 53 3.04 -0.81 -4.27
CA VAL A 53 3.68 0.23 -5.07
C VAL A 53 4.46 -0.37 -6.23
N LYS A 54 4.13 0.04 -7.45
CA LYS A 54 4.90 -0.26 -8.65
C LYS A 54 5.34 1.02 -9.33
N CYS A 55 6.65 1.25 -9.39
CA CYS A 55 7.22 2.38 -10.10
C CYS A 55 7.84 1.90 -11.41
N GLY A 56 7.49 2.53 -12.52
CA GLY A 56 8.11 2.28 -13.82
C GLY A 56 9.60 2.66 -13.80
N LYS A 57 10.39 1.93 -14.55
CA LYS A 57 11.82 2.16 -14.73
C LYS A 57 12.13 3.06 -15.95
N SER A 58 11.16 3.24 -16.82
CA SER A 58 11.31 3.95 -18.10
C SER A 58 10.99 5.42 -17.97
N PHE A 59 11.72 6.25 -18.71
CA PHE A 59 11.41 7.66 -18.95
C PHE A 59 10.40 7.85 -20.10
N SER A 60 10.01 6.78 -20.79
CA SER A 60 8.98 6.83 -21.83
C SER A 60 7.61 7.09 -21.21
N SER A 61 6.71 7.71 -21.99
CA SER A 61 5.33 7.91 -21.60
C SER A 61 4.68 6.58 -21.23
N PRO A 62 4.09 6.46 -20.07
CA PRO A 62 3.45 5.22 -19.65
C PRO A 62 2.26 4.91 -20.56
N LYS A 63 1.99 3.62 -20.77
CA LYS A 63 0.81 3.09 -21.43
C LYS A 63 -0.06 2.34 -20.43
N SER A 64 -1.24 1.93 -20.83
CA SER A 64 -2.13 1.07 -20.04
C SER A 64 -1.84 -0.41 -20.34
N SER A 65 -0.67 -0.90 -19.93
CA SER A 65 -0.26 -2.29 -20.16
C SER A 65 -0.75 -3.22 -19.08
N ALA A 66 -1.34 -4.34 -19.46
CA ALA A 66 -1.77 -5.40 -18.57
C ALA A 66 -0.60 -5.98 -17.74
N GLY A 67 0.57 -6.15 -18.34
CA GLY A 67 1.73 -6.70 -17.65
C GLY A 67 2.19 -5.85 -16.46
N ALA A 68 2.14 -4.51 -16.60
CA ALA A 68 2.52 -3.61 -15.51
C ALA A 68 1.56 -3.69 -14.31
N ILE A 69 0.25 -3.75 -14.58
CA ILE A 69 -0.76 -3.78 -13.53
C ILE A 69 -0.92 -5.18 -12.94
N ALA A 70 -0.77 -6.24 -13.73
CA ALA A 70 -0.94 -7.63 -13.29
C ALA A 70 0.00 -7.99 -12.14
N GLU A 71 1.26 -7.58 -12.20
CA GLU A 71 2.25 -7.90 -11.18
C GLU A 71 1.84 -7.36 -9.80
N VAL A 72 1.49 -6.07 -9.71
CA VAL A 72 1.15 -5.43 -8.44
C VAL A 72 -0.24 -5.83 -7.95
N GLY A 73 -1.21 -5.94 -8.85
CA GLY A 73 -2.57 -6.31 -8.49
C GLY A 73 -2.68 -7.77 -8.03
N SER A 74 -1.97 -8.68 -8.67
CA SER A 74 -1.93 -10.09 -8.23
C SER A 74 -1.34 -10.23 -6.82
N GLN A 75 -0.32 -9.44 -6.47
CA GLN A 75 0.19 -9.39 -5.10
C GLN A 75 -0.86 -8.85 -4.12
N ALA A 76 -1.57 -7.79 -4.52
CA ALA A 76 -2.61 -7.18 -3.70
C ALA A 76 -3.74 -8.17 -3.39
N ILE A 77 -4.27 -8.85 -4.41
CA ILE A 77 -5.36 -9.82 -4.27
C ILE A 77 -4.92 -11.06 -3.47
N LYS A 78 -3.73 -11.59 -3.73
CA LYS A 78 -3.17 -12.71 -2.96
C LYS A 78 -3.11 -12.40 -1.46
N ASN A 79 -2.87 -11.15 -1.10
CA ASN A 79 -2.69 -10.71 0.29
C ASN A 79 -3.98 -10.17 0.95
N LEU A 80 -5.14 -10.22 0.29
CA LEU A 80 -6.45 -9.84 0.85
C LEU A 80 -6.72 -10.50 2.20
N THR A 81 -6.37 -11.77 2.36
CA THR A 81 -6.58 -12.52 3.60
C THR A 81 -5.84 -11.90 4.80
N TYR A 82 -4.70 -11.25 4.59
CA TYR A 82 -4.02 -10.53 5.65
C TYR A 82 -4.79 -9.29 6.11
N LEU A 83 -5.53 -8.65 5.21
CA LEU A 83 -6.31 -7.45 5.52
C LEU A 83 -7.63 -7.78 6.24
N ILE A 84 -8.27 -8.91 5.90
CA ILE A 84 -9.62 -9.26 6.37
C ILE A 84 -9.68 -10.44 7.34
N SER A 85 -8.56 -11.13 7.62
CA SER A 85 -8.56 -12.32 8.48
C SER A 85 -9.04 -11.99 9.88
N HIS A 86 -9.99 -12.78 10.38
CA HIS A 86 -10.52 -12.70 11.73
C HIS A 86 -9.68 -13.50 12.75
N SER A 87 -8.72 -14.31 12.29
CA SER A 87 -7.88 -15.10 13.19
C SER A 87 -6.82 -14.23 13.87
N ASP A 88 -6.64 -14.43 15.16
CA ASP A 88 -5.62 -13.73 15.96
C ASP A 88 -4.19 -14.17 15.63
N ALA A 89 -4.05 -15.31 14.97
CA ALA A 89 -2.85 -16.11 15.03
C ALA A 89 -1.77 -15.73 14.01
N ASN A 90 -2.10 -15.09 12.89
CA ASN A 90 -1.15 -14.99 11.81
C ASN A 90 -0.58 -13.58 11.64
N THR A 91 0.56 -13.35 12.28
CA THR A 91 1.44 -12.24 11.89
C THR A 91 1.89 -12.44 10.44
N PRO A 92 2.12 -11.35 9.68
CA PRO A 92 2.73 -11.44 8.36
C PRO A 92 4.07 -12.19 8.40
N GLY A 93 4.42 -12.86 7.31
CA GLY A 93 5.68 -13.62 7.24
C GLY A 93 6.91 -12.78 7.56
N ASN A 94 6.89 -11.51 7.19
CA ASN A 94 7.97 -10.57 7.46
C ASN A 94 7.85 -9.81 8.80
N TYR A 95 6.96 -10.19 9.71
CA TYR A 95 6.79 -9.52 10.99
C TYR A 95 8.09 -9.42 11.80
N SER A 96 8.99 -10.40 11.66
CA SER A 96 10.28 -10.43 12.35
C SER A 96 11.23 -9.29 11.98
N ILE A 97 11.01 -8.61 10.85
CA ILE A 97 11.87 -7.50 10.40
C ILE A 97 11.27 -6.11 10.66
N TRP A 98 10.07 -6.01 11.21
CA TRP A 98 9.42 -4.72 11.45
C TRP A 98 10.19 -3.82 12.42
N ASP A 99 10.92 -4.40 13.36
CA ASP A 99 11.80 -3.71 14.31
C ASP A 99 13.22 -3.45 13.78
N LYS A 100 13.51 -3.88 12.56
CA LYS A 100 14.80 -3.65 11.92
C LYS A 100 14.77 -2.41 11.03
N ALA A 101 15.92 -1.82 10.83
CA ALA A 101 16.07 -0.75 9.85
C ALA A 101 15.68 -1.22 8.44
N TRP A 102 15.23 -0.30 7.60
CA TRP A 102 14.90 -0.59 6.21
C TRP A 102 16.09 -0.32 5.31
N PRO A 103 16.74 -1.36 4.73
CA PRO A 103 17.83 -1.19 3.79
C PRO A 103 17.24 -0.82 2.42
N SER A 104 17.42 0.42 1.99
CA SER A 104 17.11 0.76 0.60
C SER A 104 18.23 0.24 -0.31
N HIS A 105 17.90 -0.65 -1.24
CA HIS A 105 18.87 -1.21 -2.20
C HIS A 105 19.60 -0.18 -3.06
N LYS A 106 19.08 1.03 -3.16
CA LYS A 106 19.66 2.11 -3.99
C LYS A 106 19.97 3.38 -3.24
N ALA A 107 19.57 3.53 -2.01
CA ALA A 107 19.86 4.74 -1.24
C ALA A 107 21.19 4.57 -0.52
N LYS A 108 22.03 5.58 -0.60
CA LYS A 108 23.24 5.70 0.23
C LYS A 108 22.92 5.80 1.73
N HIS A 109 21.63 5.90 2.07
CA HIS A 109 21.16 6.11 3.43
C HIS A 109 20.16 5.01 3.82
N LYS A 110 20.47 4.30 4.87
CA LYS A 110 19.62 3.36 5.56
C LYS A 110 18.58 4.14 6.36
N LEU A 111 17.31 3.75 6.26
CA LEU A 111 16.29 4.28 7.17
C LEU A 111 16.32 3.47 8.47
N GLU A 112 16.56 4.15 9.58
CA GLU A 112 16.75 3.52 10.89
C GLU A 112 15.46 2.88 11.43
N SER A 113 14.28 3.35 10.98
CA SER A 113 13.01 2.80 11.41
C SER A 113 12.06 2.59 10.23
N ARG A 114 11.32 1.48 10.25
CA ARG A 114 10.19 1.19 9.37
C ARG A 114 8.91 1.89 9.82
N PHE A 115 8.82 2.29 11.07
CA PHE A 115 7.71 3.07 11.62
C PHE A 115 7.88 4.53 11.23
N ARG A 116 7.21 4.95 10.14
CA ARG A 116 7.26 6.33 9.65
C ARG A 116 6.36 7.25 10.49
N LEU A 117 5.27 6.70 10.99
CA LEU A 117 4.38 7.28 11.98
C LEU A 117 3.82 6.14 12.82
N ALA A 118 3.80 6.27 14.13
CA ALA A 118 3.11 5.35 15.03
C ALA A 118 2.75 6.06 16.33
N PHE A 119 1.47 6.00 16.70
CA PHE A 119 0.95 6.59 17.95
C PHE A 119 1.36 8.05 18.11
N ASN A 120 1.19 8.86 17.06
CA ASN A 120 1.57 10.29 16.98
C ASN A 120 3.09 10.58 17.04
N GLU A 121 3.94 9.55 16.98
CA GLU A 121 5.39 9.71 16.93
C GLU A 121 5.92 9.38 15.52
N ILE A 122 6.72 10.30 14.96
CA ILE A 122 7.32 10.17 13.64
C ILE A 122 8.70 9.51 13.76
N GLY A 123 8.93 8.47 12.94
CA GLY A 123 10.24 7.80 12.83
C GLY A 123 10.72 7.15 14.12
N LYS A 124 9.81 6.78 15.02
CA LYS A 124 10.14 6.10 16.27
C LYS A 124 10.91 4.82 16.01
N ILE A 125 12.04 4.65 16.71
CA ILE A 125 12.86 3.44 16.63
C ILE A 125 12.31 2.41 17.63
N PRO A 126 11.96 1.20 17.17
CA PRO A 126 11.55 0.13 18.08
C PRO A 126 12.68 -0.28 19.01
N ASN A 127 12.35 -0.48 20.28
CA ASN A 127 13.23 -1.07 21.28
C ASN A 127 12.44 -2.02 22.18
N LYS A 128 13.13 -2.75 23.06
CA LYS A 128 12.50 -3.71 23.98
C LYS A 128 11.54 -3.07 24.98
N GLU A 129 11.80 -1.83 25.37
CA GLU A 129 11.00 -1.12 26.36
C GLU A 129 9.69 -0.59 25.79
N ASN A 130 9.71 -0.07 24.55
CA ASN A 130 8.51 0.55 23.97
C ASN A 130 7.54 -0.45 23.38
N LYS A 131 7.93 -1.70 23.12
CA LYS A 131 7.11 -2.78 22.52
C LYS A 131 6.33 -2.30 21.29
N LEU A 132 6.97 -1.46 20.47
CA LEU A 132 6.30 -0.75 19.38
C LEU A 132 5.72 -1.71 18.34
N LYS A 133 6.46 -2.77 18.00
CA LYS A 133 6.07 -3.78 17.06
C LYS A 133 4.79 -4.52 17.51
N GLU A 134 4.77 -4.97 18.75
CA GLU A 134 3.66 -5.70 19.36
C GLU A 134 2.41 -4.81 19.43
N LYS A 135 2.54 -3.60 19.94
CA LYS A 135 1.44 -2.62 20.00
C LYS A 135 0.88 -2.28 18.60
N THR A 136 1.76 -2.19 17.62
CA THR A 136 1.34 -1.92 16.23
C THR A 136 0.58 -3.09 15.65
N TRP A 137 1.04 -4.33 15.88
CA TRP A 137 0.32 -5.51 15.43
C TRP A 137 -1.04 -5.66 16.13
N GLU A 138 -1.11 -5.38 17.41
CA GLU A 138 -2.37 -5.34 18.16
C GLU A 138 -3.34 -4.31 17.55
N LEU A 139 -2.87 -3.09 17.26
CA LEU A 139 -3.66 -2.06 16.60
C LEU A 139 -4.20 -2.52 15.24
N ILE A 140 -3.33 -3.06 14.38
CA ILE A 140 -3.71 -3.58 13.07
C ILE A 140 -4.74 -4.72 13.23
N SER A 141 -4.50 -5.67 14.14
CA SER A 141 -5.40 -6.80 14.40
C SER A 141 -6.78 -6.35 14.85
N ASN A 142 -6.84 -5.36 15.74
CA ASN A 142 -8.10 -4.79 16.19
C ASN A 142 -8.86 -4.10 15.05
N ARG A 143 -8.16 -3.37 14.16
CA ARG A 143 -8.77 -2.73 12.99
C ARG A 143 -9.24 -3.72 11.94
N ARG A 144 -8.51 -4.80 11.72
CA ARG A 144 -8.92 -5.89 10.83
C ARG A 144 -10.25 -6.49 11.24
N LYS A 145 -10.48 -6.66 12.54
CA LYS A 145 -11.71 -7.25 13.12
C LYS A 145 -12.87 -6.26 13.21
N SER A 146 -12.58 -4.98 13.27
CA SER A 146 -13.62 -3.96 13.48
C SER A 146 -14.49 -3.78 12.23
N PRO A 147 -15.81 -3.94 12.32
CA PRO A 147 -16.73 -3.63 11.23
C PRO A 147 -16.83 -2.13 10.96
N LEU A 148 -16.41 -1.28 11.91
CA LEU A 148 -16.41 0.18 11.76
C LEU A 148 -15.16 0.72 11.07
N CYS A 149 -14.19 -0.14 10.82
CA CYS A 149 -12.95 0.22 10.15
C CYS A 149 -13.03 -0.22 8.69
N ASN A 150 -13.03 0.73 7.76
CA ASN A 150 -12.99 0.46 6.32
C ASN A 150 -11.65 -0.17 5.95
N LYS A 151 -11.68 -1.24 5.16
CA LYS A 151 -10.51 -1.93 4.64
C LYS A 151 -10.29 -1.50 3.19
N GLU A 152 -9.11 -1.01 2.90
CA GLU A 152 -8.77 -0.56 1.55
C GLU A 152 -7.45 -1.18 1.07
N ILE A 153 -7.38 -1.49 -0.21
CA ILE A 153 -6.13 -1.77 -0.92
C ILE A 153 -5.85 -0.59 -1.85
N TRP A 154 -4.64 -0.06 -1.77
CA TRP A 154 -4.17 0.98 -2.67
C TRP A 154 -3.09 0.43 -3.58
N ILE A 155 -3.35 0.47 -4.87
CA ILE A 155 -2.39 0.12 -5.92
C ILE A 155 -1.81 1.43 -6.46
N VAL A 156 -0.54 1.70 -6.19
CA VAL A 156 0.14 2.93 -6.58
C VAL A 156 1.09 2.63 -7.73
N MET A 157 0.70 3.01 -8.94
CA MET A 157 1.41 2.66 -10.18
C MET A 157 2.50 3.67 -10.58
N GLY A 158 2.46 4.88 -10.01
CA GLY A 158 3.37 5.95 -10.42
C GLY A 158 3.34 6.16 -11.94
N ASN A 159 4.52 6.13 -12.58
CA ASN A 159 4.67 6.26 -14.03
C ASN A 159 4.66 4.91 -14.78
N SER A 160 4.19 3.82 -14.17
CA SER A 160 4.13 2.51 -14.83
C SER A 160 2.79 2.24 -15.51
N PHE A 161 1.77 3.08 -15.29
CA PHE A 161 0.47 2.97 -15.91
C PHE A 161 -0.14 4.36 -16.13
N SER A 162 -0.74 4.61 -17.29
CA SER A 162 -1.38 5.87 -17.64
C SER A 162 -2.89 5.76 -17.64
N LYS A 163 -3.54 6.50 -16.75
CA LYS A 163 -5.00 6.64 -16.72
C LYS A 163 -5.51 7.30 -18.02
N LYS A 164 -4.81 8.32 -18.51
CA LYS A 164 -5.18 9.02 -19.73
C LYS A 164 -5.22 8.06 -20.92
N HIS A 165 -4.14 7.31 -21.16
CA HIS A 165 -4.08 6.32 -22.24
C HIS A 165 -5.14 5.23 -22.08
N PHE A 166 -5.40 4.79 -20.85
CA PHE A 166 -6.43 3.78 -20.57
C PHE A 166 -7.82 4.27 -20.98
N ILE A 167 -8.19 5.48 -20.57
CA ILE A 167 -9.50 6.07 -20.92
C ILE A 167 -9.61 6.29 -22.43
N GLU A 168 -8.56 6.81 -23.08
CA GLU A 168 -8.53 7.02 -24.54
C GLU A 168 -8.72 5.70 -25.31
N GLU A 169 -8.05 4.63 -24.90
CA GLU A 169 -8.20 3.31 -25.54
C GLU A 169 -9.60 2.71 -25.31
N MET A 170 -10.09 2.77 -24.07
CA MET A 170 -11.42 2.23 -23.73
C MET A 170 -12.59 3.02 -24.35
N SER A 171 -12.36 4.27 -24.76
CA SER A 171 -13.36 5.10 -25.44
C SER A 171 -13.46 4.87 -26.94
N LYS A 172 -12.61 4.02 -27.52
CA LYS A 172 -12.67 3.67 -28.94
C LYS A 172 -13.80 2.66 -29.20
N ASP A 173 -14.52 2.86 -30.27
CA ASP A 173 -15.56 1.90 -30.70
C ASP A 173 -14.97 0.61 -31.28
N THR A 174 -13.81 0.71 -31.94
CA THR A 174 -13.06 -0.40 -32.55
C THR A 174 -11.56 -0.23 -32.39
N ASP A 175 -10.79 -1.27 -32.67
CA ASP A 175 -9.32 -1.26 -32.70
C ASP A 175 -8.65 -0.88 -31.36
N GLN A 176 -9.29 -1.23 -30.25
CA GLN A 176 -8.69 -1.11 -28.93
C GLN A 176 -7.47 -2.00 -28.79
N GLN A 177 -6.44 -1.52 -28.10
CA GLN A 177 -5.25 -2.31 -27.83
C GLN A 177 -5.58 -3.50 -26.92
N SER A 178 -5.22 -4.71 -27.32
CA SER A 178 -5.50 -5.95 -26.58
C SER A 178 -4.95 -5.91 -25.16
N GLU A 179 -3.77 -5.30 -24.95
CA GLU A 179 -3.17 -5.13 -23.61
C GLU A 179 -4.02 -4.22 -22.70
N THR A 180 -4.69 -3.21 -23.25
CA THR A 180 -5.59 -2.35 -22.47
C THR A 180 -6.87 -3.08 -22.10
N ILE A 181 -7.41 -3.88 -23.01
CA ILE A 181 -8.59 -4.74 -22.72
C ILE A 181 -8.25 -5.73 -21.61
N GLN A 182 -7.09 -6.38 -21.68
CA GLN A 182 -6.63 -7.28 -20.63
C GLN A 182 -6.44 -6.56 -19.29
N ALA A 183 -5.90 -5.34 -19.30
CA ALA A 183 -5.78 -4.53 -18.09
C ALA A 183 -7.14 -4.20 -17.48
N PHE A 184 -8.14 -3.88 -18.30
CA PHE A 184 -9.52 -3.66 -17.87
C PHE A 184 -10.11 -4.91 -17.21
N GLN A 185 -10.00 -6.07 -17.84
CA GLN A 185 -10.49 -7.34 -17.30
C GLN A 185 -9.85 -7.66 -15.94
N LEU A 186 -8.53 -7.47 -15.80
CA LEU A 186 -7.84 -7.68 -14.53
C LEU A 186 -8.36 -6.74 -13.43
N ILE A 187 -8.58 -5.46 -13.76
CA ILE A 187 -9.11 -4.48 -12.81
C ILE A 187 -10.51 -4.89 -12.35
N GLU A 188 -11.40 -5.28 -13.27
CA GLU A 188 -12.76 -5.73 -12.96
C GLU A 188 -12.76 -6.98 -12.07
N ASP A 189 -11.91 -7.97 -12.37
CA ASP A 189 -11.76 -9.18 -11.55
C ASP A 189 -11.30 -8.86 -10.13
N TRP A 190 -10.37 -7.92 -9.97
CA TRP A 190 -9.87 -7.51 -8.64
C TRP A 190 -10.91 -6.72 -7.86
N LEU A 191 -11.61 -5.79 -8.50
CA LEU A 191 -12.69 -5.03 -7.89
C LEU A 191 -13.78 -5.98 -7.39
N SER A 192 -14.21 -6.94 -8.21
CA SER A 192 -15.20 -7.94 -7.83
C SER A 192 -14.74 -8.81 -6.67
N SER A 193 -13.50 -9.32 -6.73
CA SER A 193 -12.94 -10.16 -5.68
C SER A 193 -12.81 -9.44 -4.34
N ALA A 194 -12.46 -8.16 -4.37
CA ALA A 194 -12.32 -7.36 -3.17
C ALA A 194 -13.68 -6.96 -2.58
N ASP A 195 -14.64 -6.61 -3.44
CA ASP A 195 -16.01 -6.24 -3.04
C ASP A 195 -16.70 -7.40 -2.33
N GLU A 196 -16.58 -8.63 -2.84
CA GLU A 196 -17.07 -9.85 -2.19
C GLU A 196 -16.53 -10.02 -0.76
N MET A 197 -15.36 -9.47 -0.47
CA MET A 197 -14.70 -9.51 0.84
C MET A 197 -14.91 -8.23 1.66
N GLY A 198 -15.69 -7.26 1.16
CA GLY A 198 -15.91 -5.96 1.83
C GLY A 198 -14.65 -5.09 1.88
N VAL A 199 -13.82 -5.13 0.84
CA VAL A 199 -12.59 -4.35 0.71
C VAL A 199 -12.65 -3.44 -0.51
N ASP A 200 -12.38 -2.16 -0.31
CA ASP A 200 -12.28 -1.19 -1.39
C ASP A 200 -10.90 -1.24 -2.07
N ILE A 201 -10.86 -1.21 -3.39
CA ILE A 201 -9.61 -1.01 -4.15
C ILE A 201 -9.55 0.40 -4.70
N LYS A 202 -8.40 1.06 -4.52
CA LYS A 202 -8.08 2.35 -5.13
C LYS A 202 -6.81 2.24 -5.96
N ILE A 203 -6.88 2.66 -7.22
CA ILE A 203 -5.74 2.63 -8.15
C ILE A 203 -5.28 4.06 -8.39
N PHE A 204 -4.04 4.37 -7.99
CA PHE A 204 -3.39 5.66 -8.18
C PHE A 204 -2.39 5.57 -9.32
N THR A 205 -2.60 6.34 -10.37
CA THR A 205 -1.77 6.36 -11.58
C THR A 205 -1.28 7.77 -11.88
N SER A 206 -0.40 7.92 -12.84
CA SER A 206 0.01 9.22 -13.38
C SER A 206 -0.97 9.74 -14.42
#